data_9efe8baf9b7ec7e34c9518cae4288af8
#
_entry.id   9efe8baf9b7ec7e34c9518cae4288af8
#
_cell.length_a   1.000
_cell.length_b   1.000
_cell.length_c   1.000
_cell.angle_alpha   90.00
_cell.angle_beta   90.00
_cell.angle_gamma   90.00
#
_symmetry.space_group_name_H-M   'P 1'
#
loop_
_entity.id
_entity.type
_entity.pdbx_description
1 polymer ?
#
loop_
_entity_poly.entity_id
_entity_poly.type
_entity_poly.pdbx_seq_one_letter_code
_entity_poly.pdbx_strand_id
1 'polypeptide(L)'
;EQHANPNFAQRVLADQNLTLIGEELFASYGASIDFRKNPVTESFIASIAEDARELGLQYDVYPSVMIAQAILETGSGGSLLSKAPYDNLFGIKGWYNGNSVSMKTREDDGTGNLYQITAAFRNYPNFRASLTDYVSLIRGGTGYNQTFYQGVWRSEANNYLQATAFLTGRYATDTSYNNKLNSLIAT
;
A
#
# COMPACT_ATOMS: atom_id res chain seq x y z
N GLU A 1 4.30 -8.67 -14.47
CA GLU A 1 5.57 -9.14 -13.87
C GLU A 1 6.01 -8.33 -12.66
N GLN A 2 5.53 -7.11 -12.54
CA GLN A 2 6.03 -6.18 -11.52
C GLN A 2 5.26 -6.23 -10.21
N HIS A 3 4.12 -6.87 -10.23
CA HIS A 3 3.21 -6.89 -9.08
C HIS A 3 3.55 -7.96 -8.06
N ALA A 4 4.36 -8.93 -8.45
CA ALA A 4 4.76 -10.03 -7.59
C ALA A 4 5.98 -9.72 -6.72
N ASN A 5 6.47 -8.48 -6.77
CA ASN A 5 7.68 -8.16 -6.02
C ASN A 5 7.33 -7.93 -4.55
N PRO A 6 7.68 -8.86 -3.67
CA PRO A 6 7.33 -8.79 -2.26
C PRO A 6 7.96 -7.61 -1.51
N ASN A 7 8.97 -6.96 -2.09
CA ASN A 7 9.64 -5.79 -1.51
C ASN A 7 8.98 -4.46 -1.89
N PHE A 8 7.86 -4.51 -2.57
CA PHE A 8 7.22 -3.34 -3.14
C PHE A 8 6.92 -2.27 -2.09
N ALA A 9 6.26 -2.63 -1.00
CA ALA A 9 5.91 -1.70 0.06
C ALA A 9 7.16 -1.09 0.71
N GLN A 10 8.16 -1.91 0.99
CA GLN A 10 9.43 -1.44 1.55
C GLN A 10 10.18 -0.52 0.60
N ARG A 11 10.12 -0.77 -0.70
CA ARG A 11 10.80 0.04 -1.70
C ARG A 11 10.15 1.40 -1.89
N VAL A 12 8.83 1.44 -1.86
CA VAL A 12 8.11 2.71 -1.92
C VAL A 12 8.38 3.54 -0.66
N LEU A 13 8.39 2.89 0.50
CA LEU A 13 8.73 3.54 1.77
C LEU A 13 10.21 3.94 1.85
N ALA A 14 11.08 3.29 1.09
CA ALA A 14 12.50 3.61 1.01
C ALA A 14 12.83 4.74 0.03
N ASP A 15 11.86 5.28 -0.70
CA ASP A 15 12.04 6.57 -1.39
C ASP A 15 12.33 7.65 -0.34
N GLN A 16 13.34 8.50 -0.60
CA GLN A 16 13.80 9.47 0.39
C GLN A 16 12.71 10.38 0.92
N ASN A 17 11.72 10.72 0.08
CA ASN A 17 10.61 11.56 0.50
C ASN A 17 9.51 10.78 1.23
N LEU A 18 9.34 9.51 0.90
CA LEU A 18 8.36 8.64 1.52
C LEU A 18 8.85 8.08 2.84
N THR A 19 10.15 7.75 2.94
CA THR A 19 10.75 7.21 4.15
C THR A 19 10.64 8.19 5.32
N LEU A 20 10.95 9.47 5.08
CA LEU A 20 10.84 10.49 6.12
C LEU A 20 9.43 10.60 6.69
N ILE A 21 8.42 10.61 5.82
CA ILE A 21 7.02 10.72 6.25
C ILE A 21 6.56 9.42 6.90
N GLY A 22 6.90 8.28 6.33
CA GLY A 22 6.55 6.98 6.87
C GLY A 22 7.24 6.70 8.21
N GLU A 23 8.52 7.01 8.34
CA GLU A 23 9.27 6.85 9.58
C GLU A 23 8.80 7.82 10.66
N GLU A 24 8.52 9.06 10.33
CA GLU A 24 7.96 10.02 11.28
C GLU A 24 6.59 9.59 11.78
N LEU A 25 5.74 9.11 10.89
CA LEU A 25 4.45 8.53 11.28
C LEU A 25 4.62 7.31 12.17
N PHE A 26 5.52 6.39 11.81
CA PHE A 26 5.80 5.21 12.61
C PHE A 26 6.58 5.53 13.89
N ALA A 27 7.48 6.47 13.89
CA ALA A 27 8.15 6.92 15.10
C ALA A 27 7.16 7.58 16.07
N SER A 28 6.18 8.33 15.55
CA SER A 28 5.11 8.92 16.36
C SER A 28 4.15 7.87 16.93
N TYR A 29 3.95 6.78 16.20
CA TYR A 29 2.95 5.76 16.52
C TYR A 29 3.56 4.45 17.04
N GLY A 30 4.81 4.16 16.69
CA GLY A 30 5.42 2.84 16.88
C GLY A 30 5.95 2.56 18.29
N ALA A 31 6.07 3.58 19.14
CA ALA A 31 6.51 3.39 20.52
C ALA A 31 5.36 3.12 21.48
N SER A 32 4.14 3.31 21.07
CA SER A 32 2.95 2.91 21.80
C SER A 32 1.98 2.21 20.86
N ILE A 33 1.46 1.09 21.31
CA ILE A 33 0.39 0.33 20.65
C ILE A 33 -0.89 1.20 20.51
N ASP A 34 -0.84 2.42 20.94
CA ASP A 34 -1.92 3.39 20.98
C ASP A 34 -1.74 4.37 19.82
N PHE A 35 -2.18 3.97 18.62
CA PHE A 35 -2.33 4.88 17.50
C PHE A 35 -3.40 5.92 17.85
N ARG A 36 -2.98 7.05 18.40
CA ARG A 36 -3.90 8.15 18.63
C ARG A 36 -4.37 8.71 17.30
N LYS A 37 -5.66 9.00 17.21
CA LYS A 37 -6.24 9.68 16.07
C LYS A 37 -5.42 10.92 15.71
N ASN A 38 -4.95 10.94 14.48
CA ASN A 38 -4.15 12.04 13.93
C ASN A 38 -5.00 12.76 12.89
N PRO A 39 -5.17 14.11 12.98
CA PRO A 39 -5.99 14.85 12.03
C PRO A 39 -5.58 14.68 10.56
N VAL A 40 -4.29 14.54 10.28
CA VAL A 40 -3.79 14.32 8.92
C VAL A 40 -4.23 12.95 8.41
N THR A 41 -4.07 11.92 9.21
CA THR A 41 -4.49 10.56 8.88
C THR A 41 -6.01 10.48 8.74
N GLU A 42 -6.77 11.09 9.64
CA GLU A 42 -8.23 11.12 9.55
C GLU A 42 -8.72 11.83 8.29
N SER A 43 -8.09 12.95 7.91
CA SER A 43 -8.41 13.66 6.68
C SER A 43 -8.11 12.82 5.44
N PHE A 44 -6.99 12.13 5.44
CA PHE A 44 -6.63 11.20 4.36
C PHE A 44 -7.64 10.05 4.26
N ILE A 45 -7.99 9.41 5.37
CA ILE A 45 -9.01 8.37 5.42
C ILE A 45 -10.33 8.89 4.84
N ALA A 46 -10.79 10.07 5.27
CA ALA A 46 -12.03 10.66 4.78
C ALA A 46 -12.03 10.84 3.26
N SER A 47 -10.86 11.13 2.67
CA SER A 47 -10.74 11.33 1.22
C SER A 47 -10.87 10.05 0.38
N ILE A 48 -10.66 8.87 0.98
CA ILE A 48 -10.65 7.59 0.26
C ILE A 48 -11.68 6.58 0.80
N ALA A 49 -12.27 6.82 1.96
CA ALA A 49 -13.07 5.82 2.68
C ALA A 49 -14.29 5.34 1.90
N GLU A 50 -15.04 6.22 1.26
CA GLU A 50 -16.24 5.83 0.52
C GLU A 50 -15.91 4.98 -0.69
N ASP A 51 -14.92 5.39 -1.47
CA ASP A 51 -14.45 4.61 -2.62
C ASP A 51 -13.87 3.25 -2.19
N ALA A 52 -13.10 3.23 -1.12
CA ALA A 52 -12.55 1.99 -0.57
C ALA A 52 -13.67 1.05 -0.10
N ARG A 53 -14.70 1.58 0.54
CA ARG A 53 -15.86 0.81 0.98
C ARG A 53 -16.61 0.19 -0.20
N GLU A 54 -16.94 0.99 -1.20
CA GLU A 54 -17.63 0.52 -2.40
C GLU A 54 -16.83 -0.57 -3.12
N LEU A 55 -15.57 -0.30 -3.41
CA LEU A 55 -14.70 -1.21 -4.14
C LEU A 55 -14.40 -2.48 -3.34
N GLY A 56 -14.18 -2.35 -2.03
CA GLY A 56 -13.96 -3.49 -1.17
C GLY A 56 -15.15 -4.44 -1.13
N LEU A 57 -16.36 -3.90 -1.04
CA LEU A 57 -17.59 -4.70 -1.09
C LEU A 57 -17.80 -5.34 -2.46
N GLN A 58 -17.55 -4.62 -3.52
CA GLN A 58 -17.72 -5.09 -4.90
C GLN A 58 -16.72 -6.20 -5.25
N TYR A 59 -15.48 -6.09 -4.81
CA TYR A 59 -14.38 -6.98 -5.17
C TYR A 59 -13.98 -7.97 -4.07
N ASP A 60 -14.78 -8.07 -3.01
CA ASP A 60 -14.55 -9.04 -1.93
C ASP A 60 -13.22 -8.82 -1.19
N VAL A 61 -12.88 -7.57 -0.95
CA VAL A 61 -11.67 -7.15 -0.21
C VAL A 61 -12.07 -6.34 1.01
N TYR A 62 -11.37 -6.54 2.13
CA TYR A 62 -11.63 -5.73 3.34
C TYR A 62 -11.26 -4.27 3.09
N PRO A 63 -12.24 -3.32 3.15
CA PRO A 63 -11.94 -1.90 3.01
C PRO A 63 -10.93 -1.39 4.04
N SER A 64 -10.99 -1.90 5.26
CA SER A 64 -10.05 -1.55 6.33
C SER A 64 -8.61 -1.90 5.99
N VAL A 65 -8.38 -3.06 5.38
CA VAL A 65 -7.06 -3.50 4.94
C VAL A 65 -6.55 -2.60 3.82
N MET A 66 -7.39 -2.30 2.85
CA MET A 66 -7.06 -1.39 1.74
C MET A 66 -6.66 -0.01 2.25
N ILE A 67 -7.45 0.57 3.15
CA ILE A 67 -7.17 1.88 3.74
C ILE A 67 -5.88 1.85 4.55
N ALA A 68 -5.66 0.83 5.37
CA ALA A 68 -4.43 0.69 6.16
C ALA A 68 -3.19 0.59 5.27
N GLN A 69 -3.26 -0.15 4.16
CA GLN A 69 -2.16 -0.21 3.20
C GLN A 69 -1.90 1.15 2.55
N ALA A 70 -2.94 1.88 2.17
CA ALA A 70 -2.78 3.22 1.60
C ALA A 70 -2.15 4.20 2.61
N ILE A 71 -2.54 4.14 3.87
CA ILE A 71 -1.93 4.95 4.94
C ILE A 71 -0.44 4.64 5.06
N LEU A 72 -0.11 3.36 5.14
CA LEU A 72 1.27 2.90 5.30
C LEU A 72 2.15 3.25 4.10
N GLU A 73 1.64 3.02 2.89
CA GLU A 73 2.41 3.24 1.65
C GLU A 73 2.65 4.73 1.35
N THR A 74 1.80 5.61 1.82
CA THR A 74 1.84 7.03 1.46
C THR A 74 2.23 7.96 2.60
N GLY A 75 2.40 7.42 3.82
CA GLY A 75 2.51 8.27 4.99
C GLY A 75 1.29 9.18 5.15
N SER A 76 0.09 8.60 5.16
CA SER A 76 -1.20 9.31 5.26
C SER A 76 -1.42 10.35 4.15
N GLY A 77 -1.06 9.99 2.92
CA GLY A 77 -1.22 10.85 1.75
C GLY A 77 -0.14 11.93 1.62
N GLY A 78 0.93 11.86 2.41
CA GLY A 78 1.98 12.87 2.42
C GLY A 78 3.02 12.73 1.31
N SER A 79 3.14 11.57 0.68
CA SER A 79 4.12 11.34 -0.37
C SER A 79 3.80 12.11 -1.66
N LEU A 80 4.83 12.49 -2.39
CA LEU A 80 4.66 13.15 -3.69
C LEU A 80 3.88 12.25 -4.66
N LEU A 81 4.18 10.95 -4.67
CA LEU A 81 3.54 9.98 -5.56
C LEU A 81 2.04 9.84 -5.29
N SER A 82 1.60 10.02 -4.04
CA SER A 82 0.19 9.92 -3.66
C SER A 82 -0.63 11.17 -3.92
N LYS A 83 0.01 12.27 -4.32
CA LYS A 83 -0.66 13.54 -4.59
C LYS A 83 -0.93 13.74 -6.07
N ALA A 84 -1.90 14.62 -6.38
CA ALA A 84 -2.11 15.06 -7.76
C ALA A 84 -0.81 15.65 -8.33
N PRO A 85 -0.49 15.39 -9.59
CA PRO A 85 -1.31 14.71 -10.61
C PRO A 85 -1.13 13.19 -10.66
N TYR A 86 -0.42 12.59 -9.72
CA TYR A 86 -0.05 11.17 -9.79
C TYR A 86 -1.04 10.23 -9.10
N ASP A 87 -1.56 10.62 -7.94
CA ASP A 87 -2.59 9.93 -7.18
C ASP A 87 -2.39 8.41 -7.00
N ASN A 88 -1.13 8.00 -6.89
CA ASN A 88 -0.77 6.59 -6.69
C ASN A 88 -0.68 6.29 -5.19
N LEU A 89 -1.71 5.61 -4.66
CA LEU A 89 -1.87 5.38 -3.22
C LEU A 89 -1.09 4.17 -2.69
N PHE A 90 -0.65 3.28 -3.58
CA PHE A 90 -0.04 2.00 -3.18
C PHE A 90 1.37 1.85 -3.73
N GLY A 91 1.92 2.88 -4.37
CA GLY A 91 3.22 2.84 -4.97
C GLY A 91 3.36 1.80 -6.08
N ILE A 92 2.31 1.54 -6.85
CA ILE A 92 2.31 0.51 -7.88
C ILE A 92 3.18 0.97 -9.06
N LYS A 93 4.16 0.14 -9.40
CA LYS A 93 5.05 0.38 -10.53
C LYS A 93 4.40 0.02 -11.86
N GLY A 94 4.87 0.65 -12.91
CA GLY A 94 4.44 0.39 -14.29
C GLY A 94 3.67 1.55 -14.90
N TRP A 95 2.70 1.21 -15.72
CA TRP A 95 1.89 2.16 -16.49
C TRP A 95 0.41 1.90 -16.24
N TYR A 96 -0.34 2.97 -16.12
CA TYR A 96 -1.80 2.96 -16.08
C TYR A 96 -2.32 3.64 -17.33
N ASN A 97 -2.98 2.89 -18.22
CA ASN A 97 -3.44 3.40 -19.52
C ASN A 97 -2.35 4.15 -20.29
N GLY A 98 -1.12 3.64 -20.26
CA GLY A 98 0.04 4.26 -20.90
C GLY A 98 0.68 5.41 -20.12
N ASN A 99 0.18 5.75 -18.94
CA ASN A 99 0.69 6.85 -18.10
C ASN A 99 1.55 6.34 -16.96
N SER A 100 2.70 6.98 -16.80
CA SER A 100 3.63 6.72 -15.70
C SER A 100 4.32 8.00 -15.26
N VAL A 101 4.95 7.92 -14.10
CA VAL A 101 5.87 8.93 -13.60
C VAL A 101 7.16 8.25 -13.17
N SER A 102 8.30 8.84 -13.53
CA SER A 102 9.60 8.31 -13.10
C SER A 102 9.97 8.94 -11.76
N MET A 103 10.28 8.10 -10.78
CA MET A 103 10.73 8.55 -9.46
C MET A 103 11.91 7.71 -9.00
N LYS A 104 12.75 8.33 -8.19
CA LYS A 104 13.85 7.64 -7.52
C LYS A 104 13.28 6.80 -6.39
N THR A 105 13.76 5.58 -6.29
CA THR A 105 13.46 4.66 -5.19
C THR A 105 14.70 3.88 -4.81
N ARG A 106 14.69 3.27 -3.64
CA ARG A 106 15.77 2.41 -3.18
C ARG A 106 15.38 0.95 -3.33
N GLU A 107 16.36 0.16 -3.73
CA GLU A 107 16.25 -1.29 -3.82
C GLU A 107 17.28 -1.92 -2.89
N ASP A 108 16.97 -3.10 -2.38
CA ASP A 108 17.92 -3.95 -1.66
C ASP A 108 18.49 -4.95 -2.65
N ASP A 109 19.82 -5.16 -2.64
CA ASP A 109 20.51 -6.14 -3.48
C ASP A 109 20.36 -7.59 -2.97
N GLY A 110 19.58 -7.79 -1.91
CA GLY A 110 19.40 -9.09 -1.26
C GLY A 110 20.38 -9.36 -0.11
N THR A 111 21.32 -8.44 0.12
CA THR A 111 22.32 -8.54 1.20
C THR A 111 22.17 -7.48 2.29
N GLY A 112 21.13 -6.66 2.19
CA GLY A 112 20.88 -5.51 3.06
C GLY A 112 21.52 -4.22 2.56
N ASN A 113 22.20 -4.23 1.41
CA ASN A 113 22.73 -3.03 0.80
C ASN A 113 21.67 -2.34 -0.05
N LEU A 114 21.36 -1.09 0.31
CA LEU A 114 20.41 -0.27 -0.42
C LEU A 114 21.13 0.50 -1.53
N TYR A 115 20.56 0.47 -2.72
CA TYR A 115 21.00 1.28 -3.85
C TYR A 115 19.83 2.02 -4.47
N GLN A 116 20.10 3.18 -5.05
CA GLN A 116 19.09 4.04 -5.66
C GLN A 116 18.88 3.68 -7.12
N ILE A 117 17.62 3.54 -7.51
CA ILE A 117 17.22 3.39 -8.92
C ILE A 117 16.15 4.41 -9.27
N THR A 118 15.95 4.61 -10.57
CA THR A 118 14.77 5.31 -11.08
C THR A 118 13.79 4.28 -11.61
N ALA A 119 12.55 4.34 -11.16
CA ALA A 119 11.50 3.42 -11.58
C ALA A 119 10.30 4.19 -12.12
N ALA A 120 9.57 3.55 -13.04
CA ALA A 120 8.29 4.04 -13.49
C ALA A 120 7.20 3.60 -12.50
N PHE A 121 6.39 4.54 -12.07
CA PHE A 121 5.22 4.30 -11.24
C PHE A 121 3.96 4.66 -12.02
N ARG A 122 2.89 3.95 -11.78
CA ARG A 122 1.60 4.21 -12.42
C ARG A 122 1.08 5.58 -12.03
N ASN A 123 0.61 6.32 -13.01
CA ASN A 123 0.05 7.66 -12.84
C ASN A 123 -1.45 7.57 -13.05
N TYR A 124 -2.22 7.84 -11.99
CA TYR A 124 -3.67 7.73 -11.99
C TYR A 124 -4.34 9.10 -12.09
N PRO A 125 -5.53 9.18 -12.73
CA PRO A 125 -6.24 10.44 -12.84
C PRO A 125 -6.90 10.91 -11.54
N ASN A 126 -7.12 9.99 -10.58
CA ASN A 126 -7.74 10.24 -9.29
C ASN A 126 -7.51 9.08 -8.33
N PHE A 127 -7.86 9.25 -7.06
CA PHE A 127 -7.74 8.20 -6.04
C PHE A 127 -8.58 6.96 -6.34
N ARG A 128 -9.78 7.15 -6.87
CA ARG A 128 -10.65 6.02 -7.21
C ARG A 128 -10.00 5.09 -8.23
N ALA A 129 -9.33 5.62 -9.23
CA ALA A 129 -8.59 4.82 -10.22
C ALA A 129 -7.46 4.01 -9.56
N SER A 130 -6.73 4.62 -8.63
CA SER A 130 -5.69 3.92 -7.86
C SER A 130 -6.28 2.78 -7.02
N LEU A 131 -7.37 3.03 -6.31
CA LEU A 131 -8.06 2.02 -5.50
C LEU A 131 -8.62 0.88 -6.38
N THR A 132 -9.19 1.21 -7.53
CA THR A 132 -9.71 0.23 -8.49
C THR A 132 -8.60 -0.68 -9.02
N ASP A 133 -7.46 -0.10 -9.35
CA ASP A 133 -6.30 -0.86 -9.83
C ASP A 133 -5.73 -1.78 -8.73
N TYR A 134 -5.72 -1.29 -7.49
CA TYR A 134 -5.33 -2.10 -6.33
C TYR A 134 -6.23 -3.33 -6.15
N VAL A 135 -7.55 -3.17 -6.16
CA VAL A 135 -8.44 -4.33 -6.00
C VAL A 135 -8.36 -5.29 -7.19
N SER A 136 -8.10 -4.77 -8.38
CA SER A 136 -7.83 -5.60 -9.56
C SER A 136 -6.57 -6.44 -9.38
N LEU A 137 -5.52 -5.88 -8.78
CA LEU A 137 -4.30 -6.61 -8.44
C LEU A 137 -4.56 -7.71 -7.40
N ILE A 138 -5.26 -7.37 -6.32
CA ILE A 138 -5.56 -8.35 -5.26
C ILE A 138 -6.43 -9.50 -5.77
N ARG A 139 -7.36 -9.22 -6.66
CA ARG A 139 -8.26 -10.25 -7.25
C ARG A 139 -7.65 -11.00 -8.42
N GLY A 140 -6.84 -10.34 -9.23
CA GLY A 140 -6.23 -10.90 -10.43
C GLY A 140 -4.86 -11.52 -10.20
N GLY A 141 -4.23 -11.22 -9.09
CA GLY A 141 -2.90 -11.74 -8.74
C GLY A 141 -1.80 -11.21 -9.67
N THR A 142 -0.84 -12.07 -9.91
CA THR A 142 0.29 -11.79 -10.80
C THR A 142 0.04 -12.38 -12.18
N GLY A 143 0.82 -11.97 -13.19
CA GLY A 143 0.74 -12.55 -14.52
C GLY A 143 1.01 -14.07 -14.57
N TYR A 144 1.67 -14.61 -13.54
CA TYR A 144 2.00 -16.03 -13.42
C TYR A 144 1.08 -16.79 -12.46
N ASN A 145 0.47 -16.11 -11.51
CA ASN A 145 -0.37 -16.70 -10.49
C ASN A 145 -1.56 -15.78 -10.17
N GLN A 146 -2.71 -16.07 -10.74
CA GLN A 146 -3.94 -15.29 -10.55
C GLN A 146 -4.49 -15.38 -9.12
N THR A 147 -4.15 -16.41 -8.38
CA THR A 147 -4.59 -16.62 -7.00
C THR A 147 -3.54 -16.23 -5.96
N PHE A 148 -2.51 -15.50 -6.37
CA PHE A 148 -1.38 -15.13 -5.50
C PHE A 148 -1.82 -14.44 -4.22
N TYR A 149 -2.86 -13.61 -4.29
CA TYR A 149 -3.42 -12.87 -3.15
C TYR A 149 -4.75 -13.47 -2.64
N GLN A 150 -5.07 -14.71 -2.98
CA GLN A 150 -6.36 -15.32 -2.65
C GLN A 150 -6.68 -15.28 -1.17
N GLY A 151 -5.70 -15.48 -0.29
CA GLY A 151 -5.90 -15.46 1.16
C GLY A 151 -6.22 -14.08 1.75
N VAL A 152 -6.19 -13.03 0.93
CA VAL A 152 -6.61 -11.68 1.32
C VAL A 152 -8.11 -11.45 1.10
N TRP A 153 -8.73 -12.23 0.20
CA TRP A 153 -10.15 -12.05 -0.15
C TRP A 153 -11.05 -12.33 1.06
N ARG A 154 -12.10 -11.54 1.22
CA ARG A 154 -13.04 -11.70 2.34
C ARG A 154 -13.68 -13.09 2.39
N SER A 155 -13.91 -13.70 1.23
CA SER A 155 -14.44 -15.07 1.13
C SER A 155 -13.46 -16.12 1.65
N GLU A 156 -12.16 -15.81 1.67
CA GLU A 156 -11.10 -16.74 2.10
C GLU A 156 -10.54 -16.41 3.50
N ALA A 157 -10.55 -15.14 3.89
CA ALA A 157 -10.10 -14.67 5.18
C ALA A 157 -11.31 -14.37 6.08
N ASN A 158 -11.40 -15.02 7.24
CA ASN A 158 -12.54 -14.87 8.16
C ASN A 158 -12.61 -13.47 8.80
N ASN A 159 -11.48 -12.79 8.86
CA ASN A 159 -11.35 -11.43 9.41
C ASN A 159 -10.13 -10.72 8.81
N TYR A 160 -9.99 -9.43 9.11
CA TYR A 160 -8.88 -8.65 8.59
C TYR A 160 -7.51 -9.14 9.09
N LEU A 161 -7.43 -9.76 10.26
CA LEU A 161 -6.18 -10.28 10.82
C LEU A 161 -5.61 -11.41 9.95
N GLN A 162 -6.47 -12.28 9.43
CA GLN A 162 -6.05 -13.32 8.49
C GLN A 162 -5.62 -12.72 7.15
N ALA A 163 -6.33 -11.70 6.67
CA ALA A 163 -5.98 -11.02 5.43
C ALA A 163 -4.62 -10.34 5.51
N THR A 164 -4.35 -9.60 6.58
CA THR A 164 -3.05 -8.94 6.76
C THR A 164 -1.91 -9.92 6.98
N ALA A 165 -2.15 -11.02 7.68
CA ALA A 165 -1.18 -12.09 7.83
C ALA A 165 -0.79 -12.69 6.47
N PHE A 166 -1.75 -12.87 5.58
CA PHE A 166 -1.51 -13.40 4.24
C PHE A 166 -0.72 -12.42 3.35
N LEU A 167 -0.93 -11.12 3.50
CA LEU A 167 -0.15 -10.08 2.81
C LEU A 167 1.32 -10.08 3.23
N THR A 168 1.61 -10.44 4.47
CA THR A 168 2.98 -10.49 4.99
C THR A 168 3.77 -11.57 4.27
N GLY A 169 4.88 -11.19 3.65
CA GLY A 169 5.71 -12.07 2.82
C GLY A 169 5.25 -12.19 1.37
N ARG A 170 4.04 -11.72 1.03
CA ARG A 170 3.53 -11.69 -0.35
C ARG A 170 3.50 -10.29 -0.94
N TYR A 171 2.86 -9.36 -0.24
CA TYR A 171 2.82 -7.95 -0.65
C TYR A 171 4.07 -7.20 -0.24
N ALA A 172 4.57 -7.47 0.95
CA ALA A 172 5.77 -6.88 1.52
C ALA A 172 6.63 -7.96 2.19
N THR A 173 7.96 -7.77 2.17
CA THR A 173 8.92 -8.66 2.87
C THR A 173 9.09 -8.33 4.35
N ASP A 174 8.60 -7.18 4.79
CA ASP A 174 8.60 -6.80 6.19
C ASP A 174 7.82 -7.83 7.02
N THR A 175 8.52 -8.54 7.91
CA THR A 175 7.91 -9.57 8.76
C THR A 175 6.91 -9.00 9.77
N SER A 176 6.95 -7.70 10.00
CA SER A 176 6.01 -6.96 10.87
C SER A 176 4.88 -6.28 10.09
N TYR A 177 4.75 -6.54 8.80
CA TYR A 177 3.79 -5.86 7.94
C TYR A 177 2.35 -5.98 8.46
N ASN A 178 1.94 -7.19 8.81
CA ASN A 178 0.62 -7.43 9.40
C ASN A 178 0.41 -6.65 10.72
N ASN A 179 1.41 -6.60 11.59
CA ASN A 179 1.30 -5.88 12.86
C ASN A 179 1.12 -4.38 12.64
N LYS A 180 1.84 -3.80 11.68
CA LYS A 180 1.70 -2.39 11.30
C LYS A 180 0.30 -2.09 10.77
N LEU A 181 -0.19 -2.91 9.85
CA LEU A 181 -1.55 -2.77 9.31
C LEU A 181 -2.62 -2.97 10.40
N ASN A 182 -2.48 -3.99 11.22
CA ASN A 182 -3.44 -4.29 12.29
C ASN A 182 -3.54 -3.15 13.30
N SER A 183 -2.41 -2.53 13.64
CA SER A 183 -2.39 -1.38 14.54
C SER A 183 -3.14 -0.19 13.95
N LEU A 184 -2.99 0.08 12.65
CA LEU A 184 -3.73 1.12 11.95
C LEU A 184 -5.25 0.82 11.92
N ILE A 185 -5.63 -0.42 11.66
CA ILE A 185 -7.04 -0.83 11.59
C ILE A 185 -7.72 -0.73 12.96
N ALA A 186 -7.02 -1.10 14.02
CA ALA A 186 -7.55 -1.08 15.39
C ALA A 186 -7.77 0.32 15.97
N THR A 187 -7.21 1.34 15.34
CA THR A 187 -7.35 2.74 15.78
C THR A 187 -8.53 3.42 15.11
#